data_e7cc0a004b1580d7e0f617c265d1a635
#
_entry.id   e7cc0a004b1580d7e0f617c265d1a635
#
_cell.length_a   1.000
_cell.length_b   1.000
_cell.length_c   1.000
_cell.angle_alpha   90.00
_cell.angle_beta   90.00
_cell.angle_gamma   90.00
#
_symmetry.space_group_name_H-M   'P 1'
#
loop_
_entity.id
_entity.type
_entity.pdbx_description
1 polymer ?
#
loop_
_entity_poly.entity_id
_entity_poly.type
_entity_poly.pdbx_seq_one_letter_code
_entity_poly.pdbx_strand_id
1 'polypeptide(L)'
;MEYFLSLVIFFPAVAAILGFLIDEASIKTYAVTMSFIEFVLSLVLWILYEPVDGIAFSVLHPFISEYGINYFIGVDGISLFLVILSTLVTFLALLSLSIKERAKNLIICILFLEMTMVGVFVALDAILFYIFWELSLIPMLYIIGAWGSGKRIYAAVKFFIYTFLGSMFLLVGLVAMSYFYHEATGEYSFNILNWQSLSLPLSTQIPLFLAFSVAFAIKTPCFPFHTWLPYAHGQAPTIGSVLLAAVLLKMGTYGFVRFSLPLFPDAS
;
A
#
# COMPACT_ATOMS: atom_id res chain seq x y z
N MET A 1 -21.37 -10.01 5.55
CA MET A 1 -20.57 -9.28 4.51
C MET A 1 -19.60 -8.27 5.11
N GLU A 2 -19.81 -7.88 6.37
CA GLU A 2 -19.04 -6.86 7.07
C GLU A 2 -17.51 -7.11 7.07
N TYR A 3 -17.07 -8.36 7.26
CA TYR A 3 -15.63 -8.69 7.30
C TYR A 3 -15.06 -9.21 5.97
N PHE A 4 -15.81 -9.14 4.87
CA PHE A 4 -15.35 -9.65 3.59
C PHE A 4 -14.12 -8.89 3.08
N LEU A 5 -14.10 -7.56 3.22
CA LEU A 5 -12.94 -6.75 2.86
C LEU A 5 -11.70 -7.08 3.71
N SER A 6 -11.89 -7.33 5.02
CA SER A 6 -10.80 -7.78 5.89
C SER A 6 -10.25 -9.15 5.46
N LEU A 7 -11.13 -10.05 4.99
CA LEU A 7 -10.69 -11.33 4.42
C LEU A 7 -9.79 -11.09 3.20
N VAL A 8 -10.20 -10.26 2.27
CA VAL A 8 -9.41 -9.91 1.06
C VAL A 8 -8.06 -9.31 1.43
N ILE A 9 -7.97 -8.46 2.46
CA ILE A 9 -6.68 -7.89 2.90
C ILE A 9 -5.75 -8.98 3.46
N PHE A 10 -6.24 -9.81 4.38
CA PHE A 10 -5.39 -10.70 5.17
C PHE A 10 -5.23 -12.10 4.59
N PHE A 11 -6.03 -12.49 3.60
CA PHE A 11 -5.92 -13.80 2.96
C PHE A 11 -4.51 -14.06 2.39
N PRO A 12 -3.86 -13.14 1.66
CA PRO A 12 -2.50 -13.35 1.17
C PRO A 12 -1.48 -13.52 2.31
N ALA A 13 -1.65 -12.82 3.44
CA ALA A 13 -0.77 -12.99 4.60
C ALA A 13 -0.95 -14.37 5.25
N VAL A 14 -2.19 -14.84 5.39
CA VAL A 14 -2.47 -16.19 5.88
C VAL A 14 -1.87 -17.22 4.92
N ALA A 15 -2.04 -17.05 3.61
CA ALA A 15 -1.42 -17.90 2.60
C ALA A 15 0.12 -17.86 2.69
N ALA A 16 0.74 -16.70 2.96
CA ALA A 16 2.18 -16.58 3.17
C ALA A 16 2.64 -17.39 4.41
N ILE A 17 1.92 -17.30 5.52
CA ILE A 17 2.23 -18.05 6.76
C ILE A 17 2.09 -19.55 6.54
N LEU A 18 1.00 -19.99 5.93
CA LEU A 18 0.79 -21.40 5.60
C LEU A 18 1.83 -21.91 4.59
N GLY A 19 2.35 -21.05 3.73
CA GLY A 19 3.42 -21.34 2.79
C GLY A 19 4.70 -21.86 3.45
N PHE A 20 4.96 -21.51 4.72
CA PHE A 20 6.09 -22.08 5.48
C PHE A 20 5.95 -23.58 5.73
N LEU A 21 4.74 -24.11 5.71
CA LEU A 21 4.46 -25.54 5.94
C LEU A 21 4.50 -26.35 4.63
N ILE A 22 4.51 -25.69 3.46
CA ILE A 22 4.47 -26.34 2.14
C ILE A 22 5.89 -26.71 1.69
N ASP A 23 6.05 -27.86 1.08
CA ASP A 23 7.31 -28.33 0.50
C ASP A 23 7.76 -27.47 -0.69
N GLU A 24 9.08 -27.36 -0.89
CA GLU A 24 9.64 -26.56 -1.99
C GLU A 24 9.15 -27.00 -3.39
N ALA A 25 8.87 -28.30 -3.57
CA ALA A 25 8.36 -28.82 -4.85
C ALA A 25 6.93 -28.35 -5.16
N SER A 26 6.12 -28.14 -4.13
CA SER A 26 4.69 -27.80 -4.27
C SER A 26 4.41 -26.31 -4.08
N ILE A 27 5.38 -25.55 -3.56
CA ILE A 27 5.16 -24.15 -3.14
C ILE A 27 4.69 -23.24 -4.29
N LYS A 28 5.18 -23.45 -5.51
CA LYS A 28 4.75 -22.65 -6.66
C LYS A 28 3.29 -22.91 -7.00
N THR A 29 2.89 -24.19 -7.07
CA THR A 29 1.49 -24.56 -7.36
C THR A 29 0.57 -24.02 -6.26
N TYR A 30 0.96 -24.17 -5.00
CA TYR A 30 0.25 -23.58 -3.85
C TYR A 30 0.05 -22.08 -4.02
N ALA A 31 1.14 -21.33 -4.29
CA ALA A 31 1.09 -19.88 -4.40
C ALA A 31 0.23 -19.40 -5.56
N VAL A 32 0.32 -20.06 -6.72
CA VAL A 32 -0.53 -19.76 -7.88
C VAL A 32 -2.01 -20.03 -7.55
N THR A 33 -2.30 -21.11 -6.83
CA THR A 33 -3.67 -21.41 -6.42
C THR A 33 -4.20 -20.37 -5.43
N MET A 34 -3.41 -20.01 -4.41
CA MET A 34 -3.82 -19.01 -3.41
C MET A 34 -4.01 -17.63 -4.03
N SER A 35 -3.07 -17.16 -4.87
CA SER A 35 -3.21 -15.87 -5.56
C SER A 35 -4.35 -15.85 -6.58
N PHE A 36 -4.67 -16.99 -7.20
CA PHE A 36 -5.86 -17.10 -8.04
C PHE A 36 -7.15 -16.97 -7.22
N ILE A 37 -7.23 -17.64 -6.07
CA ILE A 37 -8.37 -17.51 -5.16
C ILE A 37 -8.53 -16.06 -4.72
N GLU A 38 -7.43 -15.39 -4.36
CA GLU A 38 -7.44 -13.97 -3.97
C GLU A 38 -7.93 -13.06 -5.11
N PHE A 39 -7.47 -13.31 -6.34
CA PHE A 39 -7.97 -12.59 -7.51
C PHE A 39 -9.48 -12.81 -7.70
N VAL A 40 -9.98 -14.03 -7.55
CA VAL A 40 -11.43 -14.32 -7.62
C VAL A 40 -12.19 -13.60 -6.51
N LEU A 41 -11.66 -13.57 -5.27
CA LEU A 41 -12.26 -12.82 -4.16
C LEU A 41 -12.36 -11.32 -4.48
N SER A 42 -11.33 -10.74 -5.12
CA SER A 42 -11.37 -9.33 -5.54
C SER A 42 -12.39 -9.08 -6.66
N LEU A 43 -12.64 -10.04 -7.54
CA LEU A 43 -13.73 -9.95 -8.53
C LEU A 43 -15.10 -10.08 -7.86
N VAL A 44 -15.25 -10.93 -6.84
CA VAL A 44 -16.49 -11.00 -6.05
C VAL A 44 -16.74 -9.67 -5.33
N LEU A 45 -15.68 -9.03 -4.80
CA LEU A 45 -15.78 -7.69 -4.23
C LEU A 45 -16.36 -6.68 -5.24
N TRP A 46 -15.93 -6.76 -6.51
CA TRP A 46 -16.47 -5.91 -7.58
C TRP A 46 -17.95 -6.21 -7.89
N ILE A 47 -18.32 -7.50 -8.00
CA ILE A 47 -19.71 -7.90 -8.29
C ILE A 47 -20.66 -7.44 -7.17
N LEU A 48 -20.20 -7.45 -5.92
CA LEU A 48 -20.96 -7.07 -4.73
C LEU A 48 -20.78 -5.58 -4.36
N TYR A 49 -20.13 -4.79 -5.22
CA TYR A 49 -19.86 -3.38 -4.95
C TYR A 49 -21.13 -2.53 -5.04
N GLU A 50 -21.66 -2.17 -3.90
CA GLU A 50 -22.80 -1.26 -3.75
C GLU A 50 -22.38 -0.14 -2.78
N PRO A 51 -21.87 0.99 -3.27
CA PRO A 51 -21.36 2.05 -2.42
C PRO A 51 -22.51 2.80 -1.71
N VAL A 52 -22.36 2.99 -0.41
CA VAL A 52 -23.19 3.91 0.40
C VAL A 52 -22.32 5.13 0.69
N ASP A 53 -22.81 6.32 0.36
CA ASP A 53 -22.04 7.57 0.46
C ASP A 53 -20.65 7.50 -0.22
N GLY A 54 -20.58 6.77 -1.35
CA GLY A 54 -19.35 6.60 -2.13
C GLY A 54 -18.41 5.49 -1.65
N ILE A 55 -18.67 4.84 -0.52
CA ILE A 55 -17.84 3.78 0.07
C ILE A 55 -18.65 2.50 0.26
N ALA A 56 -18.06 1.37 -0.13
CA ALA A 56 -18.60 0.04 0.11
C ALA A 56 -17.73 -0.75 1.11
N PHE A 57 -18.28 -1.77 1.74
CA PHE A 57 -17.61 -2.68 2.67
C PHE A 57 -16.89 -1.96 3.81
N SER A 58 -17.45 -0.84 4.26
CA SER A 58 -16.88 -0.05 5.35
C SER A 58 -16.89 -0.84 6.67
N VAL A 59 -15.71 -0.94 7.31
CA VAL A 59 -15.52 -1.56 8.63
C VAL A 59 -14.75 -0.58 9.49
N LEU A 60 -15.30 -0.23 10.64
CA LEU A 60 -14.69 0.68 11.59
C LEU A 60 -14.64 0.02 12.98
N HIS A 61 -13.44 -0.25 13.46
CA HIS A 61 -13.20 -0.72 14.82
C HIS A 61 -12.18 0.19 15.51
N PRO A 62 -12.47 0.74 16.69
CA PRO A 62 -11.52 1.55 17.43
C PRO A 62 -10.33 0.69 17.88
N PHE A 63 -9.10 1.19 17.61
CA PHE A 63 -7.87 0.52 18.02
C PHE A 63 -7.22 1.27 19.19
N ILE A 64 -7.00 2.59 19.08
CA ILE A 64 -6.53 3.46 20.15
C ILE A 64 -7.45 4.67 20.21
N SER A 65 -8.56 4.54 20.95
CA SER A 65 -9.64 5.53 20.98
C SER A 65 -9.18 6.91 21.47
N GLU A 66 -8.22 6.95 22.38
CA GLU A 66 -7.67 8.20 22.95
C GLU A 66 -7.06 9.11 21.88
N TYR A 67 -6.45 8.52 20.84
CA TYR A 67 -5.84 9.25 19.73
C TYR A 67 -6.66 9.20 18.45
N GLY A 68 -7.85 8.61 18.49
CA GLY A 68 -8.69 8.47 17.29
C GLY A 68 -8.11 7.59 16.19
N ILE A 69 -7.23 6.63 16.55
CA ILE A 69 -6.65 5.65 15.63
C ILE A 69 -7.58 4.45 15.55
N ASN A 70 -7.99 4.10 14.33
CA ASN A 70 -8.97 3.05 14.11
C ASN A 70 -8.50 2.04 13.05
N TYR A 71 -8.95 0.82 13.17
CA TYR A 71 -9.03 -0.07 12.04
C TYR A 71 -10.22 0.36 11.18
N PHE A 72 -9.98 1.28 10.25
CA PHE A 72 -11.00 1.80 9.37
C PHE A 72 -10.61 1.52 7.92
N ILE A 73 -11.39 0.67 7.28
CA ILE A 73 -11.19 0.25 5.90
C ILE A 73 -12.48 0.43 5.12
N GLY A 74 -12.36 0.58 3.81
CA GLY A 74 -13.48 0.67 2.88
C GLY A 74 -12.99 0.77 1.45
N VAL A 75 -13.88 0.58 0.51
CA VAL A 75 -13.60 0.56 -0.92
C VAL A 75 -14.49 1.58 -1.63
N ASP A 76 -13.87 2.41 -2.46
CA ASP A 76 -14.55 3.28 -3.42
C ASP A 76 -14.23 2.87 -4.87
N GLY A 77 -14.78 3.59 -5.85
CA GLY A 77 -14.60 3.27 -7.27
C GLY A 77 -13.14 3.32 -7.74
N ILE A 78 -12.26 4.09 -7.07
CA ILE A 78 -10.83 4.15 -7.42
C ILE A 78 -10.08 2.99 -6.77
N SER A 79 -10.26 2.79 -5.46
CA SER A 79 -9.56 1.76 -4.70
C SER A 79 -9.95 0.35 -5.14
N LEU A 80 -11.19 0.11 -5.54
CA LEU A 80 -11.68 -1.17 -6.03
C LEU A 80 -10.83 -1.70 -7.20
N PHE A 81 -10.61 -0.87 -8.23
CA PHE A 81 -9.84 -1.29 -9.39
C PHE A 81 -8.34 -1.43 -9.09
N LEU A 82 -7.82 -0.70 -8.10
CA LEU A 82 -6.44 -0.87 -7.65
C LEU A 82 -6.25 -2.17 -6.85
N VAL A 83 -7.26 -2.59 -6.08
CA VAL A 83 -7.28 -3.91 -5.43
C VAL A 83 -7.29 -5.02 -6.48
N ILE A 84 -8.21 -4.97 -7.46
CA ILE A 84 -8.29 -5.97 -8.54
C ILE A 84 -6.99 -6.01 -9.35
N LEU A 85 -6.40 -4.86 -9.66
CA LEU A 85 -5.11 -4.78 -10.34
C LEU A 85 -4.00 -5.46 -9.53
N SER A 86 -3.97 -5.23 -8.21
CA SER A 86 -2.95 -5.79 -7.33
C SER A 86 -3.03 -7.32 -7.30
N THR A 87 -4.21 -7.86 -7.11
CA THR A 87 -4.44 -9.32 -7.05
C THR A 87 -4.20 -9.99 -8.40
N LEU A 88 -4.67 -9.38 -9.50
CA LEU A 88 -4.42 -9.89 -10.86
C LEU A 88 -2.92 -9.93 -11.18
N VAL A 89 -2.21 -8.84 -10.92
CA VAL A 89 -0.77 -8.75 -11.23
C VAL A 89 0.03 -9.72 -10.37
N THR A 90 -0.32 -9.91 -9.10
CA THR A 90 0.35 -10.89 -8.23
C THR A 90 0.11 -12.31 -8.73
N PHE A 91 -1.11 -12.65 -9.10
CA PHE A 91 -1.43 -13.95 -9.71
C PHE A 91 -0.61 -14.21 -10.99
N LEU A 92 -0.59 -13.26 -11.94
CA LEU A 92 0.16 -13.40 -13.19
C LEU A 92 1.67 -13.46 -12.96
N ALA A 93 2.18 -12.70 -11.99
CA ALA A 93 3.59 -12.68 -11.61
C ALA A 93 4.01 -14.04 -11.02
N LEU A 94 3.22 -14.63 -10.13
CA LEU A 94 3.47 -15.95 -9.57
C LEU A 94 3.33 -17.06 -10.60
N LEU A 95 2.36 -16.96 -11.51
CA LEU A 95 2.19 -17.91 -12.61
C LEU A 95 3.44 -17.94 -13.52
N SER A 96 4.00 -16.77 -13.81
CA SER A 96 5.20 -16.61 -14.67
C SER A 96 6.51 -16.89 -13.94
N LEU A 97 6.50 -17.17 -12.63
CA LEU A 97 7.70 -17.33 -11.83
C LEU A 97 8.58 -18.49 -12.34
N SER A 98 9.80 -18.16 -12.75
CA SER A 98 10.81 -19.12 -13.24
C SER A 98 11.98 -19.33 -12.27
N ILE A 99 12.11 -18.50 -11.22
CA ILE A 99 13.17 -18.57 -10.23
C ILE A 99 12.98 -19.82 -9.37
N LYS A 100 14.00 -20.69 -9.34
CA LYS A 100 14.02 -21.91 -8.52
C LYS A 100 14.80 -21.74 -7.22
N GLU A 101 15.81 -20.87 -7.22
CA GLU A 101 16.66 -20.64 -6.06
C GLU A 101 15.89 -19.88 -4.96
N ARG A 102 15.77 -20.51 -3.79
CA ARG A 102 15.00 -19.98 -2.65
C ARG A 102 13.57 -19.55 -3.02
N ALA A 103 12.94 -20.26 -3.94
CA ALA A 103 11.62 -19.93 -4.47
C ALA A 103 10.58 -19.77 -3.36
N LYS A 104 10.63 -20.61 -2.33
CA LYS A 104 9.73 -20.57 -1.17
C LYS A 104 9.77 -19.21 -0.47
N ASN A 105 10.95 -18.71 -0.14
CA ASN A 105 11.10 -17.43 0.55
C ASN A 105 10.64 -16.26 -0.33
N LEU A 106 10.93 -16.31 -1.63
CA LEU A 106 10.47 -15.31 -2.59
C LEU A 106 8.94 -15.26 -2.66
N ILE A 107 8.30 -16.41 -2.78
CA ILE A 107 6.85 -16.54 -2.83
C ILE A 107 6.20 -15.99 -1.57
N ILE A 108 6.72 -16.35 -0.38
CA ILE A 108 6.22 -15.84 0.90
C ILE A 108 6.32 -14.32 0.96
N CYS A 109 7.44 -13.74 0.51
CA CYS A 109 7.60 -12.28 0.43
C CYS A 109 6.58 -11.64 -0.54
N ILE A 110 6.28 -12.29 -1.67
CA ILE A 110 5.33 -11.77 -2.66
C ILE A 110 3.91 -11.78 -2.10
N LEU A 111 3.48 -12.87 -1.46
CA LEU A 111 2.15 -12.95 -0.84
C LEU A 111 2.01 -11.95 0.30
N PHE A 112 3.06 -11.76 1.11
CA PHE A 112 3.04 -10.74 2.15
C PHE A 112 3.01 -9.32 1.56
N LEU A 113 3.72 -9.07 0.46
CA LEU A 113 3.67 -7.81 -0.27
C LEU A 113 2.27 -7.54 -0.82
N GLU A 114 1.58 -8.57 -1.34
CA GLU A 114 0.20 -8.45 -1.83
C GLU A 114 -0.75 -7.94 -0.73
N MET A 115 -0.69 -8.52 0.48
CA MET A 115 -1.45 -8.03 1.63
C MET A 115 -1.21 -6.54 1.85
N THR A 116 0.05 -6.09 1.83
CA THR A 116 0.38 -4.68 2.08
C THR A 116 -0.13 -3.76 0.96
N MET A 117 -0.04 -4.19 -0.31
CA MET A 117 -0.54 -3.44 -1.46
C MET A 117 -2.06 -3.25 -1.39
N VAL A 118 -2.81 -4.33 -1.13
CA VAL A 118 -4.25 -4.26 -0.94
C VAL A 118 -4.61 -3.36 0.23
N GLY A 119 -3.93 -3.54 1.38
CA GLY A 119 -4.14 -2.75 2.59
C GLY A 119 -3.99 -1.24 2.38
N VAL A 120 -2.99 -0.80 1.61
CA VAL A 120 -2.80 0.63 1.28
C VAL A 120 -4.01 1.21 0.55
N PHE A 121 -4.59 0.48 -0.41
CA PHE A 121 -5.68 1.01 -1.23
C PHE A 121 -7.04 1.05 -0.53
N VAL A 122 -7.21 0.27 0.54
CA VAL A 122 -8.49 0.18 1.25
C VAL A 122 -8.48 0.86 2.62
N ALA A 123 -7.33 1.31 3.11
CA ALA A 123 -7.23 2.02 4.39
C ALA A 123 -7.86 3.41 4.29
N LEU A 124 -8.81 3.69 5.19
CA LEU A 124 -9.49 4.97 5.37
C LEU A 124 -9.03 5.69 6.66
N ASP A 125 -8.28 5.00 7.51
CA ASP A 125 -7.52 5.59 8.61
C ASP A 125 -6.09 5.87 8.14
N ALA A 126 -5.61 7.08 8.37
CA ALA A 126 -4.32 7.56 7.86
C ALA A 126 -3.12 6.85 8.49
N ILE A 127 -3.21 6.43 9.78
CA ILE A 127 -2.15 5.62 10.42
C ILE A 127 -2.17 4.19 9.87
N LEU A 128 -3.36 3.62 9.65
CA LEU A 128 -3.48 2.30 9.01
C LEU A 128 -2.90 2.30 7.59
N PHE A 129 -3.20 3.35 6.80
CA PHE A 129 -2.60 3.59 5.50
C PHE A 129 -1.07 3.63 5.60
N TYR A 130 -0.53 4.41 6.54
CA TYR A 130 0.91 4.55 6.74
C TYR A 130 1.57 3.22 7.13
N ILE A 131 0.93 2.43 8.00
CA ILE A 131 1.43 1.11 8.39
C ILE A 131 1.56 0.19 7.17
N PHE A 132 0.52 0.06 6.35
CA PHE A 132 0.60 -0.78 5.14
C PHE A 132 1.60 -0.24 4.12
N TRP A 133 1.71 1.08 4.00
CA TRP A 133 2.69 1.75 3.15
C TRP A 133 4.12 1.38 3.54
N GLU A 134 4.48 1.49 4.81
CA GLU A 134 5.80 1.12 5.33
C GLU A 134 6.06 -0.38 5.27
N LEU A 135 5.09 -1.19 5.64
CA LEU A 135 5.23 -2.64 5.57
C LEU A 135 5.52 -3.14 4.14
N SER A 136 5.11 -2.42 3.09
CA SER A 136 5.41 -2.77 1.71
C SER A 136 6.90 -2.67 1.37
N LEU A 137 7.66 -1.87 2.12
CA LEU A 137 9.08 -1.66 1.86
C LEU A 137 9.94 -2.87 2.25
N ILE A 138 9.56 -3.57 3.33
CA ILE A 138 10.34 -4.69 3.89
C ILE A 138 10.44 -5.86 2.90
N PRO A 139 9.33 -6.44 2.39
CA PRO A 139 9.43 -7.53 1.43
C PRO A 139 10.09 -7.08 0.13
N MET A 140 9.86 -5.84 -0.32
CA MET A 140 10.46 -5.35 -1.55
C MET A 140 11.98 -5.14 -1.42
N LEU A 141 12.45 -4.61 -0.29
CA LEU A 141 13.87 -4.53 0.07
C LEU A 141 14.52 -5.93 -0.03
N TYR A 142 13.86 -6.92 0.54
CA TYR A 142 14.37 -8.29 0.57
C TYR A 142 14.34 -8.92 -0.83
N ILE A 143 13.28 -8.72 -1.61
CA ILE A 143 13.18 -9.20 -2.99
C ILE A 143 14.31 -8.64 -3.85
N ILE A 144 14.59 -7.35 -3.80
CA ILE A 144 15.68 -6.73 -4.56
C ILE A 144 17.04 -7.23 -4.05
N GLY A 145 17.24 -7.27 -2.75
CA GLY A 145 18.54 -7.60 -2.14
C GLY A 145 18.94 -9.07 -2.27
N ALA A 146 17.97 -9.99 -2.18
CA ALA A 146 18.26 -11.43 -2.18
C ALA A 146 18.26 -12.05 -3.59
N TRP A 147 17.33 -11.64 -4.47
CA TRP A 147 17.16 -12.21 -5.81
C TRP A 147 17.52 -11.26 -6.95
N GLY A 148 17.93 -10.05 -6.63
CA GLY A 148 18.41 -9.09 -7.62
C GLY A 148 19.73 -9.47 -8.26
N SER A 149 20.13 -8.74 -9.30
CA SER A 149 21.37 -8.93 -10.05
C SER A 149 22.39 -7.81 -9.78
N GLY A 150 23.60 -7.97 -10.19
CA GLY A 150 24.65 -6.95 -10.17
C GLY A 150 24.80 -6.25 -8.81
N LYS A 151 24.55 -4.94 -8.76
CA LYS A 151 24.65 -4.12 -7.54
C LYS A 151 23.40 -4.16 -6.66
N ARG A 152 22.78 -5.34 -6.51
CA ARG A 152 21.49 -5.56 -5.85
C ARG A 152 21.39 -4.97 -4.43
N ILE A 153 22.44 -5.12 -3.62
CA ILE A 153 22.44 -4.58 -2.24
C ILE A 153 22.40 -3.06 -2.25
N TYR A 154 23.21 -2.42 -3.09
CA TYR A 154 23.15 -0.96 -3.24
C TYR A 154 21.78 -0.49 -3.72
N ALA A 155 21.19 -1.18 -4.70
CA ALA A 155 19.87 -0.85 -5.23
C ALA A 155 18.78 -1.02 -4.16
N ALA A 156 18.80 -2.11 -3.38
CA ALA A 156 17.88 -2.37 -2.30
C ALA A 156 17.96 -1.31 -1.19
N VAL A 157 19.17 -1.00 -0.73
CA VAL A 157 19.41 0.02 0.30
C VAL A 157 19.01 1.41 -0.20
N LYS A 158 19.38 1.77 -1.43
CA LYS A 158 19.00 3.05 -2.03
C LYS A 158 17.46 3.19 -2.13
N PHE A 159 16.79 2.15 -2.63
CA PHE A 159 15.31 2.10 -2.66
C PHE A 159 14.73 2.35 -1.27
N PHE A 160 15.19 1.59 -0.27
CA PHE A 160 14.66 1.68 1.09
C PHE A 160 14.88 3.06 1.71
N ILE A 161 16.13 3.58 1.67
CA ILE A 161 16.44 4.89 2.27
C ILE A 161 15.64 6.01 1.60
N TYR A 162 15.54 6.01 0.27
CA TYR A 162 14.78 7.04 -0.45
C TYR A 162 13.31 7.04 -0.08
N THR A 163 12.68 5.87 -0.11
CA THR A 163 11.25 5.74 0.16
C THR A 163 10.92 5.95 1.63
N PHE A 164 11.76 5.45 2.54
CA PHE A 164 11.61 5.64 3.98
C PHE A 164 11.78 7.10 4.41
N LEU A 165 12.79 7.81 3.89
CA LEU A 165 12.96 9.24 4.16
C LEU A 165 11.76 10.05 3.66
N GLY A 166 11.23 9.69 2.48
CA GLY A 166 10.01 10.32 1.97
C GLY A 166 8.81 10.13 2.89
N SER A 167 8.62 8.91 3.40
CA SER A 167 7.49 8.60 4.28
C SER A 167 7.57 9.25 5.67
N MET A 168 8.76 9.63 6.12
CA MET A 168 8.89 10.44 7.34
C MET A 168 8.18 11.80 7.20
N PHE A 169 8.26 12.45 6.02
CA PHE A 169 7.50 13.67 5.76
C PHE A 169 5.98 13.40 5.78
N LEU A 170 5.55 12.28 5.21
CA LEU A 170 4.15 11.86 5.28
C LEU A 170 3.71 11.70 6.73
N LEU A 171 4.47 10.98 7.56
CA LEU A 171 4.12 10.77 8.97
C LEU A 171 3.95 12.09 9.74
N VAL A 172 4.89 13.03 9.54
CA VAL A 172 4.79 14.37 10.14
C VAL A 172 3.51 15.07 9.67
N GLY A 173 3.19 14.97 8.38
CA GLY A 173 1.96 15.52 7.83
C GLY A 173 0.69 14.90 8.42
N LEU A 174 0.65 13.55 8.60
CA LEU A 174 -0.48 12.85 9.20
C LEU A 174 -0.71 13.27 10.67
N VAL A 175 0.35 13.37 11.45
CA VAL A 175 0.27 13.83 12.85
C VAL A 175 -0.19 15.29 12.92
N ALA A 176 0.33 16.14 12.04
CA ALA A 176 -0.08 17.54 11.98
C ALA A 176 -1.57 17.69 11.58
N MET A 177 -2.06 16.89 10.63
CA MET A 177 -3.49 16.89 10.27
C MET A 177 -4.39 16.50 11.43
N SER A 178 -4.01 15.46 12.20
CA SER A 178 -4.75 15.06 13.39
C SER A 178 -4.73 16.15 14.47
N TYR A 179 -3.61 16.88 14.62
CA TYR A 179 -3.51 18.02 15.54
C TYR A 179 -4.44 19.17 15.11
N PHE A 180 -4.44 19.58 13.85
CA PHE A 180 -5.37 20.61 13.35
C PHE A 180 -6.84 20.19 13.43
N TYR A 181 -7.12 18.91 13.26
CA TYR A 181 -8.46 18.38 13.47
C TYR A 181 -8.88 18.52 14.93
N HIS A 182 -7.97 18.20 15.88
CA HIS A 182 -8.20 18.38 17.31
C HIS A 182 -8.42 19.85 17.68
N GLU A 183 -7.64 20.79 17.15
CA GLU A 183 -7.84 22.23 17.40
C GLU A 183 -9.23 22.71 16.95
N ALA A 184 -9.75 22.13 15.87
CA ALA A 184 -11.04 22.53 15.30
C ALA A 184 -12.25 21.87 15.99
N THR A 185 -12.11 20.62 16.48
CA THR A 185 -13.24 19.80 16.96
C THR A 185 -13.17 19.42 18.43
N GLY A 186 -11.97 19.50 19.05
CA GLY A 186 -11.70 19.03 20.41
C GLY A 186 -11.36 17.53 20.51
N GLU A 187 -11.38 16.79 19.40
CA GLU A 187 -11.12 15.34 19.35
C GLU A 187 -10.00 15.02 18.35
N TYR A 188 -9.14 14.05 18.70
CA TYR A 188 -8.17 13.52 17.74
C TYR A 188 -8.84 12.55 16.76
N SER A 189 -8.46 12.62 15.51
CA SER A 189 -8.93 11.67 14.48
C SER A 189 -7.88 11.47 13.41
N PHE A 190 -7.69 10.22 12.99
CA PHE A 190 -6.92 9.85 11.80
C PHE A 190 -7.82 9.37 10.65
N ASN A 191 -9.12 9.56 10.77
CA ASN A 191 -10.07 9.28 9.69
C ASN A 191 -9.91 10.30 8.57
N ILE A 192 -9.50 9.83 7.39
CA ILE A 192 -9.27 10.66 6.21
C ILE A 192 -10.53 11.42 5.77
N LEU A 193 -11.70 10.81 5.94
CA LEU A 193 -12.98 11.44 5.56
C LEU A 193 -13.33 12.61 6.48
N ASN A 194 -13.01 12.49 7.77
CA ASN A 194 -13.21 13.58 8.73
C ASN A 194 -12.34 14.80 8.37
N TRP A 195 -11.10 14.56 7.89
CA TRP A 195 -10.19 15.62 7.51
C TRP A 195 -10.65 16.42 6.29
N GLN A 196 -11.46 15.80 5.40
CA GLN A 196 -12.01 16.51 4.23
C GLN A 196 -13.01 17.61 4.61
N SER A 197 -13.55 17.59 5.82
CA SER A 197 -14.44 18.64 6.33
C SER A 197 -13.70 19.83 6.95
N LEU A 198 -12.36 19.75 7.12
CA LEU A 198 -11.56 20.83 7.69
C LEU A 198 -11.36 21.95 6.67
N SER A 199 -11.64 23.20 7.10
CA SER A 199 -11.27 24.39 6.35
C SER A 199 -9.97 24.97 6.91
N LEU A 200 -8.84 24.58 6.31
CA LEU A 200 -7.51 25.06 6.70
C LEU A 200 -7.15 26.32 5.90
N PRO A 201 -6.50 27.33 6.52
CA PRO A 201 -6.00 28.49 5.80
C PRO A 201 -4.85 28.10 4.84
N LEU A 202 -4.71 28.81 3.72
CA LEU A 202 -3.70 28.51 2.69
C LEU A 202 -2.27 28.41 3.26
N SER A 203 -1.95 29.26 4.25
CA SER A 203 -0.64 29.23 4.94
C SER A 203 -0.34 27.88 5.65
N THR A 204 -1.37 27.15 6.06
CA THR A 204 -1.27 25.83 6.66
C THR A 204 -1.36 24.72 5.61
N GLN A 205 -2.19 24.91 4.57
CA GLN A 205 -2.30 23.93 3.49
C GLN A 205 -0.98 23.75 2.73
N ILE A 206 -0.24 24.82 2.41
CA ILE A 206 1.00 24.74 1.63
C ILE A 206 2.05 23.81 2.28
N PRO A 207 2.48 23.99 3.54
CA PRO A 207 3.49 23.11 4.13
C PRO A 207 3.00 21.67 4.29
N LEU A 208 1.71 21.45 4.57
CA LEU A 208 1.13 20.11 4.64
C LEU A 208 1.10 19.46 3.26
N PHE A 209 0.62 20.17 2.24
CA PHE A 209 0.64 19.69 0.85
C PHE A 209 2.05 19.30 0.42
N LEU A 210 3.06 20.11 0.73
CA LEU A 210 4.45 19.78 0.42
C LEU A 210 4.94 18.54 1.16
N ALA A 211 4.61 18.36 2.43
CA ALA A 211 5.01 17.20 3.21
C ALA A 211 4.43 15.89 2.62
N PHE A 212 3.13 15.87 2.30
CA PHE A 212 2.48 14.75 1.64
C PHE A 212 3.04 14.52 0.21
N SER A 213 3.19 15.61 -0.55
CA SER A 213 3.62 15.55 -1.94
C SER A 213 5.05 15.04 -2.10
N VAL A 214 5.97 15.37 -1.19
CA VAL A 214 7.33 14.82 -1.20
C VAL A 214 7.31 13.30 -1.09
N ALA A 215 6.55 12.74 -0.16
CA ALA A 215 6.44 11.30 0.01
C ALA A 215 5.85 10.63 -1.24
N PHE A 216 4.76 11.16 -1.76
CA PHE A 216 4.08 10.62 -2.93
C PHE A 216 4.90 10.80 -4.22
N ALA A 217 5.60 11.94 -4.38
CA ALA A 217 6.50 12.18 -5.50
C ALA A 217 7.74 11.25 -5.49
N ILE A 218 8.27 10.92 -4.31
CA ILE A 218 9.34 9.91 -4.17
C ILE A 218 8.81 8.54 -4.60
N LYS A 219 7.61 8.14 -4.16
CA LYS A 219 7.04 6.83 -4.47
C LYS A 219 6.62 6.72 -5.93
N THR A 220 6.06 7.79 -6.54
CA THR A 220 5.65 7.87 -7.96
C THR A 220 6.82 8.05 -8.93
N PRO A 221 8.02 8.14 -8.49
CA PRO A 221 9.31 8.70 -8.91
C PRO A 221 9.20 9.93 -9.83
N CYS A 222 8.63 11.01 -9.31
CA CYS A 222 8.63 12.29 -10.00
C CYS A 222 10.04 12.92 -10.01
N PHE A 223 10.37 13.69 -11.05
CA PHE A 223 11.59 14.51 -11.04
C PHE A 223 11.51 15.56 -9.91
N PRO A 224 12.58 15.76 -9.10
CA PRO A 224 13.93 15.18 -9.14
C PRO A 224 14.10 13.91 -8.28
N PHE A 225 13.05 13.36 -7.68
CA PHE A 225 13.10 12.27 -6.69
C PHE A 225 13.14 10.85 -7.30
N HIS A 226 13.33 10.73 -8.61
CA HIS A 226 13.25 9.47 -9.38
C HIS A 226 14.53 8.62 -9.36
N THR A 227 15.64 9.12 -8.81
CA THR A 227 16.98 8.51 -9.00
C THR A 227 17.16 7.13 -8.37
N TRP A 228 16.25 6.69 -7.51
CA TRP A 228 16.24 5.34 -6.93
C TRP A 228 15.68 4.29 -7.91
N LEU A 229 14.72 4.69 -8.75
CA LEU A 229 13.96 3.79 -9.63
C LEU A 229 14.83 3.04 -10.64
N PRO A 230 15.74 3.66 -11.43
CA PRO A 230 16.58 2.94 -12.37
C PRO A 230 17.45 1.87 -11.70
N TYR A 231 17.90 2.11 -10.46
CA TYR A 231 18.67 1.12 -9.71
C TYR A 231 17.78 -0.01 -9.22
N ALA A 232 16.64 0.30 -8.60
CA ALA A 232 15.72 -0.71 -8.10
C ALA A 232 15.21 -1.60 -9.25
N HIS A 233 14.68 -1.01 -10.33
CA HIS A 233 14.20 -1.76 -11.49
C HIS A 233 15.31 -2.52 -12.24
N GLY A 234 16.46 -1.89 -12.43
CA GLY A 234 17.57 -2.50 -13.18
C GLY A 234 18.23 -3.68 -12.46
N GLN A 235 18.08 -3.79 -11.15
CA GLN A 235 18.68 -4.85 -10.35
C GLN A 235 17.64 -5.85 -9.79
N ALA A 236 16.37 -5.48 -9.66
CA ALA A 236 15.33 -6.37 -9.17
C ALA A 236 15.14 -7.59 -10.09
N PRO A 237 14.75 -8.75 -9.53
CA PRO A 237 14.29 -9.86 -10.36
C PRO A 237 13.02 -9.45 -11.13
N THR A 238 12.76 -10.06 -12.28
CA THR A 238 11.63 -9.70 -13.16
C THR A 238 10.30 -9.60 -12.41
N ILE A 239 10.03 -10.57 -11.54
CA ILE A 239 8.80 -10.57 -10.73
C ILE A 239 8.73 -9.36 -9.78
N GLY A 240 9.84 -8.96 -9.17
CA GLY A 240 9.92 -7.77 -8.33
C GLY A 240 9.69 -6.49 -9.14
N SER A 241 10.28 -6.41 -10.35
CA SER A 241 10.08 -5.27 -11.25
C SER A 241 8.63 -5.16 -11.74
N VAL A 242 7.94 -6.28 -11.99
CA VAL A 242 6.53 -6.31 -12.37
C VAL A 242 5.67 -5.72 -11.25
N LEU A 243 5.83 -6.21 -10.01
CA LEU A 243 5.06 -5.72 -8.86
C LEU A 243 5.36 -4.25 -8.55
N LEU A 244 6.64 -3.85 -8.65
CA LEU A 244 7.06 -2.47 -8.45
C LEU A 244 6.36 -1.54 -9.45
N ALA A 245 6.44 -1.84 -10.75
CA ALA A 245 5.89 -0.99 -11.80
C ALA A 245 4.37 -0.99 -11.85
N ALA A 246 3.76 -2.16 -11.70
CA ALA A 246 2.32 -2.30 -11.87
C ALA A 246 1.52 -1.77 -10.67
N VAL A 247 2.03 -1.88 -9.44
CA VAL A 247 1.27 -1.59 -8.22
C VAL A 247 1.97 -0.58 -7.31
N LEU A 248 3.23 -0.84 -6.90
CA LEU A 248 3.90 -0.02 -5.88
C LEU A 248 4.07 1.44 -6.28
N LEU A 249 4.33 1.74 -7.57
CA LEU A 249 4.38 3.12 -8.05
C LEU A 249 2.99 3.79 -8.02
N LYS A 250 1.92 3.03 -8.24
CA LYS A 250 0.54 3.54 -8.19
C LYS A 250 0.08 3.93 -6.78
N MET A 251 0.72 3.40 -5.73
CA MET A 251 0.44 3.87 -4.37
C MET A 251 0.74 5.37 -4.23
N GLY A 252 1.81 5.88 -4.86
CA GLY A 252 2.14 7.29 -4.82
C GLY A 252 1.10 8.17 -5.53
N THR A 253 0.67 7.78 -6.74
CA THR A 253 -0.41 8.48 -7.45
C THR A 253 -1.74 8.39 -6.71
N TYR A 254 -2.04 7.23 -6.11
CA TYR A 254 -3.20 7.06 -5.24
C TYR A 254 -3.14 8.00 -4.03
N GLY A 255 -1.96 8.16 -3.43
CA GLY A 255 -1.73 9.10 -2.33
C GLY A 255 -2.06 10.55 -2.71
N PHE A 256 -1.64 11.00 -3.89
CA PHE A 256 -2.04 12.33 -4.39
C PHE A 256 -3.56 12.47 -4.51
N VAL A 257 -4.24 11.48 -5.09
CA VAL A 257 -5.69 11.51 -5.30
C VAL A 257 -6.46 11.38 -3.99
N ARG A 258 -5.98 10.57 -3.06
CA ARG A 258 -6.66 10.29 -1.78
C ARG A 258 -6.43 11.35 -0.72
N PHE A 259 -5.25 11.96 -0.68
CA PHE A 259 -4.86 12.91 0.36
C PHE A 259 -4.63 14.31 -0.21
N SER A 260 -3.65 14.50 -1.10
CA SER A 260 -3.19 15.84 -1.46
C SER A 260 -4.27 16.69 -2.11
N LEU A 261 -5.00 16.15 -3.09
CA LEU A 261 -6.03 16.90 -3.81
C LEU A 261 -7.27 17.23 -2.95
N PRO A 262 -7.86 16.27 -2.18
CA PRO A 262 -9.07 16.58 -1.42
C PRO A 262 -8.80 17.34 -0.11
N LEU A 263 -7.61 17.18 0.50
CA LEU A 263 -7.31 17.83 1.79
C LEU A 263 -6.76 19.25 1.63
N PHE A 264 -6.12 19.55 0.49
CA PHE A 264 -5.44 20.83 0.27
C PHE A 264 -5.85 21.48 -1.07
N PRO A 265 -7.15 21.77 -1.29
CA PRO A 265 -7.65 22.20 -2.58
C PRO A 265 -7.06 23.54 -3.05
N ASP A 266 -6.72 24.45 -2.12
CA ASP A 266 -6.16 25.75 -2.47
C ASP A 266 -4.64 25.70 -2.69
N ALA A 267 -3.96 24.65 -2.23
CA ALA A 267 -2.52 24.48 -2.38
C ALA A 267 -2.13 23.49 -3.50
N SER A 268 -3.10 22.75 -4.07
CA SER A 268 -2.90 21.71 -5.08
C SER A 268 -2.87 22.20 -6.51
#